data_844cac26952e48064d9b9af1458bed0c
#
_entry.id   844cac26952e48064d9b9af1458bed0c
#
_cell.length_a   1.000
_cell.length_b   1.000
_cell.length_c   1.000
_cell.angle_alpha   90.00
_cell.angle_beta   90.00
_cell.angle_gamma   90.00
#
_symmetry.space_group_name_H-M   'P 1'
#
loop_
_entity.id
_entity.type
_entity.pdbx_description
1 polymer ?
#
loop_
_entity_poly.entity_id
_entity_poly.type
_entity_poly.pdbx_seq_one_letter_code
_entity_poly.pdbx_strand_id
1 'polypeptide(L)'
;ALNDYFKNAYNDLYNDFFYHRHNGFWKECAMRKLPALLDSTEMLACGEDLGMIPACVPEVMKDLRILSLEIQRMPKAFGEEFGDPAGYPYMSVCATGSHDTSTLRGWWEEDHVMSERFFHEMLHCEGKAPHSCEPWICERIVSRHLNSPSMLCILPLQDWMSMNEEVRYHGNPEDERINIPADPHHYWRWRMHLTLEDLLSHSDFNRTLHDLVSDSGRR
;
A
#
# COMPACT_ATOMS: atom_id res chain seq x y z
N ALA A 1 -37.59 -3.78 19.09
CA ALA A 1 -37.00 -3.34 17.81
C ALA A 1 -37.53 -1.93 17.52
N LEU A 2 -36.69 -1.03 17.00
CA LEU A 2 -37.09 0.29 16.55
C LEU A 2 -38.01 0.16 15.34
N ASN A 3 -39.04 1.00 15.25
CA ASN A 3 -39.86 1.11 14.06
C ASN A 3 -39.09 1.77 12.89
N ASP A 4 -39.61 1.68 11.69
CA ASP A 4 -38.89 2.13 10.49
C ASP A 4 -38.69 3.65 10.45
N TYR A 5 -39.57 4.44 11.07
CA TYR A 5 -39.37 5.88 11.21
C TYR A 5 -38.09 6.22 11.99
N PHE A 6 -37.87 5.57 13.13
CA PHE A 6 -36.67 5.81 13.92
C PHE A 6 -35.41 5.24 13.27
N LYS A 7 -35.51 4.10 12.55
CA LYS A 7 -34.38 3.57 11.76
C LYS A 7 -33.97 4.54 10.66
N ASN A 8 -34.92 5.08 9.92
CA ASN A 8 -34.65 6.07 8.86
C ASN A 8 -34.04 7.35 9.45
N ALA A 9 -34.63 7.91 10.50
CA ALA A 9 -34.08 9.09 11.16
C ALA A 9 -32.65 8.87 11.69
N TYR A 10 -32.35 7.67 12.21
CA TYR A 10 -30.99 7.30 12.61
C TYR A 10 -30.05 7.20 11.43
N ASN A 11 -30.46 6.57 10.33
CA ASN A 11 -29.67 6.48 9.12
C ASN A 11 -29.39 7.85 8.51
N ASP A 12 -30.39 8.75 8.49
CA ASP A 12 -30.21 10.12 8.00
C ASP A 12 -29.19 10.88 8.86
N LEU A 13 -29.29 10.75 10.19
CA LEU A 13 -28.32 11.35 11.11
C LEU A 13 -26.91 10.77 10.94
N TYR A 14 -26.81 9.44 10.76
CA TYR A 14 -25.54 8.75 10.52
C TYR A 14 -24.91 9.25 9.22
N ASN A 15 -25.66 9.29 8.13
CA ASN A 15 -25.18 9.74 6.83
C ASN A 15 -24.77 11.22 6.87
N ASP A 16 -25.59 12.09 7.48
CA ASP A 16 -25.24 13.50 7.63
C ASP A 16 -23.94 13.67 8.44
N PHE A 17 -23.82 12.96 9.57
CA PHE A 17 -22.65 13.06 10.43
C PHE A 17 -21.37 12.58 9.75
N PHE A 18 -21.35 11.38 9.18
CA PHE A 18 -20.14 10.77 8.65
C PHE A 18 -19.77 11.23 7.24
N TYR A 19 -20.75 11.54 6.39
CA TYR A 19 -20.49 11.78 4.97
C TYR A 19 -20.75 13.22 4.51
N HIS A 20 -21.38 14.07 5.34
CA HIS A 20 -21.70 15.45 4.96
C HIS A 20 -21.08 16.50 5.91
N ARG A 21 -21.71 16.80 7.04
CA ARG A 21 -21.26 17.90 7.91
C ARG A 21 -19.88 17.69 8.52
N HIS A 22 -19.46 16.44 8.68
CA HIS A 22 -18.15 16.11 9.23
C HIS A 22 -17.01 16.61 8.33
N ASN A 23 -17.21 16.63 7.02
CA ASN A 23 -16.21 17.12 6.05
C ASN A 23 -15.81 18.57 6.30
N GLY A 24 -16.79 19.47 6.48
CA GLY A 24 -16.51 20.90 6.73
C GLY A 24 -15.70 21.11 8.01
N PHE A 25 -16.11 20.45 9.09
CA PHE A 25 -15.43 20.52 10.37
C PHE A 25 -13.99 19.96 10.28
N TRP A 26 -13.79 18.84 9.62
CA TRP A 26 -12.48 18.24 9.40
C TRP A 26 -11.55 19.16 8.61
N LYS A 27 -12.04 19.71 7.49
CA LYS A 27 -11.27 20.65 6.68
C LYS A 27 -10.84 21.87 7.47
N GLU A 28 -11.76 22.49 8.19
CA GLU A 28 -11.46 23.66 9.05
C GLU A 28 -10.41 23.33 10.11
N CYS A 29 -10.56 22.21 10.81
CA CYS A 29 -9.62 21.79 11.84
C CYS A 29 -8.23 21.47 11.24
N ALA A 30 -8.18 20.79 10.09
CA ALA A 30 -6.95 20.46 9.42
C ALA A 30 -6.20 21.73 8.97
N MET A 31 -6.88 22.63 8.27
CA MET A 31 -6.27 23.88 7.77
C MET A 31 -5.82 24.83 8.89
N ARG A 32 -6.34 24.68 10.09
CA ARG A 32 -5.87 25.43 11.27
C ARG A 32 -4.66 24.81 11.95
N LYS A 33 -4.55 23.47 11.94
CA LYS A 33 -3.51 22.74 12.71
C LYS A 33 -2.32 22.31 11.87
N LEU A 34 -2.57 21.74 10.70
CA LEU A 34 -1.52 21.14 9.87
C LEU A 34 -0.48 22.15 9.35
N PRO A 35 -0.81 23.40 8.98
CA PRO A 35 0.20 24.37 8.59
C PRO A 35 1.27 24.58 9.65
N ALA A 36 0.88 24.73 10.92
CA ALA A 36 1.84 24.89 12.02
C ALA A 36 2.75 23.66 12.21
N LEU A 37 2.22 22.45 11.97
CA LEU A 37 3.03 21.22 11.97
C LEU A 37 4.05 21.23 10.83
N LEU A 38 3.61 21.55 9.62
CA LEU A 38 4.46 21.58 8.42
C LEU A 38 5.56 22.65 8.53
N ASP A 39 5.23 23.83 9.07
CA ASP A 39 6.18 24.93 9.27
C ASP A 39 7.23 24.63 10.36
N SER A 40 7.00 23.61 11.19
CA SER A 40 7.93 23.21 12.26
C SER A 40 9.08 22.34 11.79
N THR A 41 9.09 21.90 10.53
CA THR A 41 10.09 20.97 10.00
C THR A 41 10.33 21.22 8.50
N GLU A 42 11.54 20.90 8.04
CA GLU A 42 11.89 20.85 6.61
C GLU A 42 11.66 19.45 6.00
N MET A 43 11.14 18.50 6.77
CA MET A 43 10.85 17.16 6.27
C MET A 43 9.65 17.17 5.31
N LEU A 44 9.72 16.32 4.28
CA LEU A 44 8.57 16.05 3.42
C LEU A 44 7.52 15.28 4.23
N ALA A 45 6.31 15.83 4.33
CA ALA A 45 5.22 15.18 5.03
C ALA A 45 4.48 14.18 4.12
N CYS A 46 4.26 12.99 4.65
CA CYS A 46 3.42 11.95 4.02
C CYS A 46 2.28 11.62 4.98
N GLY A 47 1.05 11.58 4.48
CA GLY A 47 -0.14 11.20 5.24
C GLY A 47 -0.51 9.75 4.95
N GLU A 48 -0.81 8.98 5.98
CA GLU A 48 -1.52 7.72 5.83
C GLU A 48 -3.02 8.05 5.69
N ASP A 49 -3.57 7.79 4.52
CA ASP A 49 -4.95 8.12 4.13
C ASP A 49 -5.68 6.89 3.54
N LEU A 50 -5.41 5.74 4.12
CA LEU A 50 -6.05 4.47 3.77
C LEU A 50 -7.40 4.30 4.47
N GLY A 51 -8.28 3.50 3.86
CA GLY A 51 -9.59 3.17 4.42
C GLY A 51 -10.61 4.29 4.30
N MET A 52 -11.49 4.42 5.29
CA MET A 52 -12.61 5.36 5.26
C MET A 52 -12.18 6.74 5.78
N ILE A 53 -11.79 7.61 4.87
CA ILE A 53 -11.39 8.99 5.16
C ILE A 53 -12.49 9.98 4.76
N PRO A 54 -12.59 11.17 5.40
CA PRO A 54 -13.49 12.25 4.97
C PRO A 54 -13.17 12.71 3.54
N ALA A 55 -14.19 13.02 2.75
CA ALA A 55 -14.02 13.40 1.35
C ALA A 55 -13.16 14.67 1.12
N CYS A 56 -12.98 15.49 2.16
CA CYS A 56 -12.11 16.67 2.09
C CYS A 56 -10.61 16.36 2.21
N VAL A 57 -10.22 15.16 2.64
CA VAL A 57 -8.81 14.82 2.92
C VAL A 57 -7.91 14.96 1.70
N PRO A 58 -8.24 14.45 0.50
CA PRO A 58 -7.39 14.60 -0.67
C PRO A 58 -7.14 16.07 -1.06
N GLU A 59 -8.17 16.93 -0.93
CA GLU A 59 -8.04 18.36 -1.18
C GLU A 59 -7.08 19.02 -0.18
N VAL A 60 -7.28 18.76 1.11
CA VAL A 60 -6.42 19.30 2.18
C VAL A 60 -4.97 18.85 2.01
N MET A 61 -4.74 17.58 1.72
CA MET A 61 -3.38 17.06 1.48
C MET A 61 -2.72 17.74 0.28
N LYS A 62 -3.47 17.92 -0.82
CA LYS A 62 -2.98 18.61 -2.00
C LYS A 62 -2.63 20.08 -1.70
N ASP A 63 -3.51 20.81 -1.01
CA ASP A 63 -3.31 22.23 -0.68
C ASP A 63 -2.09 22.41 0.23
N LEU A 64 -1.87 21.49 1.15
CA LEU A 64 -0.77 21.52 2.10
C LEU A 64 0.48 20.76 1.61
N ARG A 65 0.47 20.23 0.39
CA ARG A 65 1.58 19.45 -0.20
C ARG A 65 2.01 18.26 0.66
N ILE A 66 1.05 17.60 1.28
CA ILE A 66 1.23 16.33 1.99
C ILE A 66 1.05 15.20 0.98
N LEU A 67 2.02 14.28 0.89
CA LEU A 67 1.92 13.13 0.00
C LEU A 67 0.86 12.15 0.50
N SER A 68 0.05 11.62 -0.40
CA SER A 68 -0.87 10.52 -0.12
C SER A 68 -0.13 9.18 -0.12
N LEU A 69 -0.72 8.15 0.48
CA LEU A 69 -0.21 6.77 0.43
C LEU A 69 -1.04 5.94 -0.55
N GLU A 70 -0.38 5.37 -1.56
CA GLU A 70 -1.03 4.53 -2.56
C GLU A 70 -0.57 3.08 -2.43
N ILE A 71 -1.50 2.17 -2.15
CA ILE A 71 -1.26 0.73 -2.05
C ILE A 71 -2.19 0.01 -3.01
N GLN A 72 -1.64 -0.74 -3.96
CA GLN A 72 -2.39 -1.35 -5.06
C GLN A 72 -3.54 -2.25 -4.61
N ARG A 73 -3.35 -3.00 -3.54
CA ARG A 73 -4.37 -3.89 -2.97
C ARG A 73 -5.31 -3.21 -1.97
N MET A 74 -5.22 -1.90 -1.83
CA MET A 74 -6.08 -1.07 -0.98
C MET A 74 -6.49 0.20 -1.73
N PRO A 75 -7.22 0.06 -2.86
CA PRO A 75 -7.62 1.20 -3.67
C PRO A 75 -8.54 2.13 -2.88
N LYS A 76 -8.45 3.42 -3.17
CA LYS A 76 -9.26 4.46 -2.51
C LYS A 76 -10.57 4.72 -3.23
N ALA A 77 -10.65 4.39 -4.52
CA ALA A 77 -11.84 4.60 -5.33
C ALA A 77 -12.91 3.55 -5.00
N PHE A 78 -14.14 4.02 -4.81
CA PHE A 78 -15.26 3.13 -4.52
C PHE A 78 -15.53 2.19 -5.70
N GLY A 79 -15.62 0.89 -5.41
CA GLY A 79 -15.91 -0.14 -6.40
C GLY A 79 -14.69 -0.68 -7.17
N GLU A 80 -13.51 -0.14 -6.93
CA GLU A 80 -12.26 -0.74 -7.42
C GLU A 80 -11.78 -1.82 -6.45
N GLU A 81 -11.34 -2.95 -6.99
CA GLU A 81 -10.73 -4.03 -6.20
C GLU A 81 -9.21 -3.86 -6.11
N PHE A 82 -8.59 -3.34 -7.16
CA PHE A 82 -7.15 -3.10 -7.23
C PHE A 82 -6.88 -1.70 -7.79
N GLY A 83 -5.92 -1.01 -7.19
CA GLY A 83 -5.42 0.24 -7.75
C GLY A 83 -4.50 0.00 -8.95
N ASP A 84 -4.48 0.92 -9.90
CA ASP A 84 -3.50 0.89 -10.98
C ASP A 84 -2.33 1.83 -10.69
N PRO A 85 -1.09 1.31 -10.48
CA PRO A 85 0.07 2.15 -10.23
C PRO A 85 0.33 3.21 -11.30
N ALA A 86 -0.07 2.96 -12.55
CA ALA A 86 0.08 3.93 -13.63
C ALA A 86 -0.82 5.17 -13.48
N GLY A 87 -1.90 5.05 -12.71
CA GLY A 87 -2.84 6.15 -12.44
C GLY A 87 -2.58 6.91 -11.14
N TYR A 88 -1.55 6.58 -10.37
CA TYR A 88 -1.30 7.23 -9.09
C TYR A 88 -0.96 8.72 -9.25
N PRO A 89 -1.38 9.57 -8.30
CA PRO A 89 -1.02 10.98 -8.35
C PRO A 89 0.49 11.19 -8.10
N TYR A 90 1.07 12.22 -8.73
CA TYR A 90 2.48 12.55 -8.49
C TYR A 90 2.76 12.84 -7.00
N MET A 91 1.87 13.56 -6.33
CA MET A 91 1.98 13.90 -4.91
C MET A 91 1.63 12.71 -4.02
N SER A 92 2.31 11.58 -4.20
CA SER A 92 2.09 10.36 -3.43
C SER A 92 3.36 9.59 -3.14
N VAL A 93 3.23 8.69 -2.16
CA VAL A 93 4.14 7.58 -1.91
C VAL A 93 3.41 6.31 -2.33
N CYS A 94 3.98 5.52 -3.22
CA CYS A 94 3.42 4.20 -3.52
C CYS A 94 4.20 3.08 -2.84
N ALA A 95 3.49 2.03 -2.45
CA ALA A 95 4.03 0.85 -1.83
C ALA A 95 3.22 -0.40 -2.23
N THR A 96 3.86 -1.57 -2.20
CA THR A 96 3.19 -2.87 -2.39
C THR A 96 2.38 -3.27 -1.16
N GLY A 97 2.73 -2.74 -0.01
CA GLY A 97 2.07 -2.96 1.27
C GLY A 97 2.68 -2.12 2.38
N SER A 98 2.16 -2.26 3.59
CA SER A 98 2.69 -1.63 4.80
C SER A 98 3.07 -2.70 5.84
N HIS A 99 3.63 -2.26 6.97
CA HIS A 99 3.89 -3.15 8.10
C HIS A 99 2.63 -3.81 8.68
N ASP A 100 1.45 -3.23 8.44
CA ASP A 100 0.16 -3.74 8.93
C ASP A 100 -0.51 -4.75 7.98
N THR A 101 0.08 -5.00 6.83
CA THR A 101 -0.42 -5.94 5.83
C THR A 101 0.52 -7.14 5.67
N SER A 102 0.04 -8.22 5.07
CA SER A 102 0.91 -9.29 4.59
C SER A 102 1.93 -8.79 3.57
N THR A 103 3.04 -9.49 3.41
CA THR A 103 3.97 -9.26 2.30
C THR A 103 3.28 -9.55 0.96
N LEU A 104 3.90 -9.19 -0.14
CA LEU A 104 3.36 -9.47 -1.47
C LEU A 104 3.13 -10.97 -1.70
N ARG A 105 4.07 -11.82 -1.24
CA ARG A 105 3.91 -13.28 -1.26
C ARG A 105 2.74 -13.75 -0.41
N GLY A 106 2.68 -13.30 0.84
CA GLY A 106 1.59 -13.65 1.75
C GLY A 106 0.24 -13.29 1.17
N TRP A 107 0.09 -12.08 0.69
CA TRP A 107 -1.12 -11.59 0.05
C TRP A 107 -1.54 -12.43 -1.17
N TRP A 108 -0.59 -12.80 -2.03
CA TRP A 108 -0.87 -13.63 -3.19
C TRP A 108 -1.40 -15.02 -2.81
N GLU A 109 -0.86 -15.59 -1.74
CA GLU A 109 -1.15 -16.97 -1.31
C GLU A 109 -2.34 -17.05 -0.32
N GLU A 110 -2.80 -15.91 0.23
CA GLU A 110 -3.96 -15.84 1.15
C GLU A 110 -5.29 -16.21 0.47
N ASP A 111 -5.51 -15.76 -0.77
CA ASP A 111 -6.77 -15.93 -1.49
C ASP A 111 -6.53 -16.14 -2.99
N HIS A 112 -6.65 -17.40 -3.43
CA HIS A 112 -6.46 -17.76 -4.83
C HIS A 112 -7.52 -17.20 -5.77
N VAL A 113 -8.72 -16.91 -5.31
CA VAL A 113 -9.76 -16.30 -6.15
C VAL A 113 -9.38 -14.85 -6.45
N MET A 114 -8.85 -14.17 -5.47
CA MET A 114 -8.36 -12.79 -5.62
C MET A 114 -7.09 -12.76 -6.49
N SER A 115 -6.09 -13.62 -6.22
CA SER A 115 -4.86 -13.65 -7.02
C SER A 115 -5.10 -14.06 -8.47
N GLU A 116 -6.07 -14.94 -8.76
CA GLU A 116 -6.50 -15.26 -10.13
C GLU A 116 -7.07 -14.02 -10.85
N ARG A 117 -7.94 -13.22 -10.19
CA ARG A 117 -8.44 -11.96 -10.78
C ARG A 117 -7.31 -10.96 -11.02
N PHE A 118 -6.44 -10.77 -10.03
CA PHE A 118 -5.29 -9.88 -10.17
C PHE A 118 -4.36 -10.29 -11.32
N PHE A 119 -4.13 -11.60 -11.48
CA PHE A 119 -3.31 -12.16 -12.55
C PHE A 119 -3.85 -11.79 -13.93
N HIS A 120 -5.17 -11.86 -14.12
CA HIS A 120 -5.80 -11.51 -15.39
C HIS A 120 -5.98 -10.00 -15.58
N GLU A 121 -6.51 -9.32 -14.59
CA GLU A 121 -6.91 -7.91 -14.72
C GLU A 121 -5.73 -6.95 -14.63
N MET A 122 -4.81 -7.22 -13.69
CA MET A 122 -3.71 -6.29 -13.42
C MET A 122 -2.40 -6.69 -14.08
N LEU A 123 -2.10 -7.99 -14.15
CA LEU A 123 -0.89 -8.47 -14.81
C LEU A 123 -1.13 -8.81 -16.29
N HIS A 124 -2.38 -8.83 -16.75
CA HIS A 124 -2.76 -9.16 -18.14
C HIS A 124 -2.16 -10.49 -18.61
N CYS A 125 -2.18 -11.49 -17.74
CA CYS A 125 -1.69 -12.82 -18.01
C CYS A 125 -2.82 -13.77 -18.42
N GLU A 126 -2.51 -14.76 -19.26
CA GLU A 126 -3.45 -15.82 -19.65
C GLU A 126 -3.17 -17.11 -18.88
N GLY A 127 -4.17 -18.01 -18.83
CA GLY A 127 -4.05 -19.28 -18.13
C GLY A 127 -4.42 -19.17 -16.65
N LYS A 128 -3.95 -20.10 -15.83
CA LYS A 128 -4.21 -20.11 -14.38
C LYS A 128 -3.11 -19.39 -13.62
N ALA A 129 -3.47 -18.62 -12.63
CA ALA A 129 -2.51 -18.03 -11.72
C ALA A 129 -1.76 -19.13 -10.94
N PRO A 130 -0.42 -19.04 -10.80
CA PRO A 130 0.32 -19.92 -9.91
C PRO A 130 -0.19 -19.84 -8.47
N HIS A 131 -0.20 -20.97 -7.78
CA HIS A 131 -0.55 -21.00 -6.35
C HIS A 131 0.43 -20.23 -5.49
N SER A 132 1.71 -20.42 -5.73
CA SER A 132 2.76 -19.65 -5.07
C SER A 132 3.02 -18.36 -5.82
N CYS A 133 3.37 -17.33 -5.10
CA CYS A 133 3.83 -16.07 -5.70
C CYS A 133 5.24 -16.28 -6.27
N GLU A 134 5.31 -16.60 -7.55
CA GLU A 134 6.58 -16.84 -8.25
C GLU A 134 7.43 -15.55 -8.32
N PRO A 135 8.77 -15.65 -8.36
CA PRO A 135 9.66 -14.48 -8.40
C PRO A 135 9.31 -13.47 -9.50
N TRP A 136 8.97 -13.93 -10.69
CA TRP A 136 8.60 -13.06 -11.80
C TRP A 136 7.30 -12.27 -11.56
N ILE A 137 6.38 -12.82 -10.76
CA ILE A 137 5.14 -12.11 -10.37
C ILE A 137 5.50 -10.94 -9.46
N CYS A 138 6.35 -11.19 -8.45
CA CYS A 138 6.85 -10.15 -7.56
C CYS A 138 7.59 -9.07 -8.34
N GLU A 139 8.51 -9.46 -9.24
CA GLU A 139 9.26 -8.52 -10.08
C GLU A 139 8.33 -7.67 -10.94
N ARG A 140 7.31 -8.26 -11.55
CA ARG A 140 6.36 -7.54 -12.39
C ARG A 140 5.54 -6.53 -11.60
N ILE A 141 5.12 -6.87 -10.38
CA ILE A 141 4.39 -5.97 -9.50
C ILE A 141 5.30 -4.84 -9.00
N VAL A 142 6.50 -5.15 -8.55
CA VAL A 142 7.52 -4.17 -8.15
C VAL A 142 7.85 -3.21 -9.28
N SER A 143 8.09 -3.74 -10.48
CA SER A 143 8.38 -2.92 -11.67
C SER A 143 7.23 -1.95 -11.99
N ARG A 144 5.97 -2.37 -11.86
CA ARG A 144 4.81 -1.48 -12.06
C ARG A 144 4.78 -0.34 -11.03
N HIS A 145 5.14 -0.60 -9.78
CA HIS A 145 5.24 0.44 -8.75
C HIS A 145 6.40 1.40 -9.02
N LEU A 146 7.54 0.89 -9.43
CA LEU A 146 8.69 1.72 -9.82
C LEU A 146 8.36 2.64 -10.99
N ASN A 147 7.60 2.17 -11.97
CA ASN A 147 7.16 2.93 -13.14
C ASN A 147 5.93 3.82 -12.88
N SER A 148 5.41 3.87 -11.65
CA SER A 148 4.31 4.76 -11.31
C SER A 148 4.73 6.23 -11.33
N PRO A 149 3.81 7.18 -11.54
CA PRO A 149 4.11 8.60 -11.44
C PRO A 149 4.28 9.11 -10.01
N SER A 150 4.10 8.28 -8.98
CA SER A 150 4.27 8.66 -7.58
C SER A 150 5.65 9.28 -7.32
N MET A 151 5.72 10.35 -6.54
CA MET A 151 6.98 11.03 -6.22
C MET A 151 7.97 10.08 -5.54
N LEU A 152 7.48 9.25 -4.62
CA LEU A 152 8.28 8.24 -3.91
C LEU A 152 7.69 6.85 -4.15
N CYS A 153 8.58 5.86 -4.29
CA CYS A 153 8.25 4.45 -4.31
C CYS A 153 9.04 3.77 -3.20
N ILE A 154 8.35 3.36 -2.13
CA ILE A 154 8.96 2.75 -0.95
C ILE A 154 8.37 1.36 -0.76
N LEU A 155 9.18 0.34 -0.99
CA LEU A 155 8.75 -1.05 -0.98
C LEU A 155 9.37 -1.81 0.19
N PRO A 156 8.63 -2.74 0.82
CA PRO A 156 9.17 -3.63 1.84
C PRO A 156 10.35 -4.44 1.32
N LEU A 157 11.37 -4.62 2.14
CA LEU A 157 12.55 -5.41 1.78
C LEU A 157 12.18 -6.85 1.43
N GLN A 158 11.18 -7.41 2.10
CA GLN A 158 10.65 -8.75 1.83
C GLN A 158 10.17 -8.88 0.37
N ASP A 159 9.49 -7.86 -0.13
CA ASP A 159 8.94 -7.85 -1.48
C ASP A 159 10.05 -7.73 -2.53
N TRP A 160 11.10 -6.96 -2.25
CA TRP A 160 12.31 -6.93 -3.08
C TRP A 160 12.99 -8.28 -3.13
N MET A 161 13.24 -8.94 -1.99
CA MET A 161 13.87 -10.26 -1.93
C MET A 161 13.03 -11.32 -2.63
N SER A 162 11.71 -11.19 -2.62
CA SER A 162 10.78 -12.13 -3.23
C SER A 162 10.87 -12.20 -4.76
N MET A 163 11.54 -11.25 -5.41
CA MET A 163 11.77 -11.25 -6.85
C MET A 163 12.88 -12.23 -7.30
N ASN A 164 13.65 -12.80 -6.38
CA ASN A 164 14.78 -13.65 -6.70
C ASN A 164 14.72 -14.97 -5.93
N GLU A 165 14.83 -16.10 -6.63
CA GLU A 165 14.67 -17.44 -6.04
C GLU A 165 15.75 -17.76 -5.00
N GLU A 166 16.98 -17.26 -5.17
CA GLU A 166 18.09 -17.55 -4.26
C GLU A 166 18.04 -16.68 -2.99
N VAL A 167 17.41 -15.52 -3.09
CA VAL A 167 17.38 -14.50 -2.01
C VAL A 167 16.09 -14.54 -1.21
N ARG A 168 14.99 -15.03 -1.80
CA ARG A 168 13.69 -15.06 -1.15
C ARG A 168 13.67 -16.02 0.05
N TYR A 169 12.82 -15.70 1.02
CA TYR A 169 12.55 -16.63 2.11
C TYR A 169 11.75 -17.85 1.60
N HIS A 170 12.22 -19.06 1.89
CA HIS A 170 11.58 -20.31 1.45
C HIS A 170 10.61 -20.93 2.46
N GLY A 171 10.42 -20.28 3.59
CA GLY A 171 9.45 -20.71 4.61
C GLY A 171 8.05 -20.17 4.34
N ASN A 172 7.19 -20.27 5.36
CA ASN A 172 5.83 -19.75 5.29
C ASN A 172 5.86 -18.22 5.10
N PRO A 173 5.16 -17.65 4.08
CA PRO A 173 5.09 -16.21 3.87
C PRO A 173 4.60 -15.42 5.09
N GLU A 174 3.77 -16.02 5.94
CA GLU A 174 3.29 -15.39 7.18
C GLU A 174 4.42 -15.10 8.19
N ASP A 175 5.53 -15.84 8.14
CA ASP A 175 6.70 -15.58 9.00
C ASP A 175 7.41 -14.26 8.64
N GLU A 176 7.15 -13.73 7.45
CA GLU A 176 7.71 -12.46 6.97
C GLU A 176 6.88 -11.24 7.40
N ARG A 177 5.72 -11.41 8.02
CA ARG A 177 4.91 -10.29 8.49
C ARG A 177 5.58 -9.56 9.64
N ILE A 178 5.52 -8.24 9.59
CA ILE A 178 6.04 -7.37 10.67
C ILE A 178 4.99 -7.19 11.75
N ASN A 179 3.75 -6.93 11.37
CA ASN A 179 2.63 -6.72 12.28
C ASN A 179 1.39 -7.52 11.88
N ILE A 180 0.61 -7.90 12.88
CA ILE A 180 -0.73 -8.48 12.72
C ILE A 180 -1.67 -7.63 13.59
N PRO A 181 -2.29 -6.57 13.05
CA PRO A 181 -3.06 -5.61 13.84
C PRO A 181 -4.21 -6.21 14.65
N ALA A 182 -4.76 -7.34 14.19
CA ALA A 182 -5.83 -8.05 14.88
C ALA A 182 -5.36 -8.88 16.08
N ASP A 183 -4.05 -9.12 16.22
CA ASP A 183 -3.48 -9.91 17.33
C ASP A 183 -2.86 -8.96 18.36
N PRO A 184 -3.50 -8.76 19.55
CA PRO A 184 -2.97 -7.90 20.59
C PRO A 184 -1.70 -8.45 21.26
N HIS A 185 -1.33 -9.69 20.99
CA HIS A 185 -0.13 -10.35 21.53
C HIS A 185 0.98 -10.48 20.49
N HIS A 186 0.78 -9.97 19.29
CA HIS A 186 1.82 -9.95 18.26
C HIS A 186 2.93 -8.97 18.64
N TYR A 187 4.18 -9.36 18.37
CA TYR A 187 5.34 -8.50 18.57
C TYR A 187 6.11 -8.32 17.26
N TRP A 188 6.57 -7.12 16.97
CA TRP A 188 7.38 -6.78 15.81
C TRP A 188 8.79 -7.36 15.97
N ARG A 189 8.95 -8.65 15.63
CA ARG A 189 10.20 -9.41 15.82
C ARG A 189 10.80 -9.96 14.56
N TRP A 190 10.23 -9.59 13.42
CA TRP A 190 10.77 -10.08 12.16
C TRP A 190 12.28 -9.80 12.06
N ARG A 191 13.02 -10.78 11.55
CA ARG A 191 14.43 -10.68 11.23
C ARG A 191 14.64 -11.24 9.83
N MET A 192 15.42 -10.52 9.04
CA MET A 192 15.86 -10.99 7.75
C MET A 192 16.61 -12.33 7.92
N HIS A 193 16.32 -13.29 7.06
CA HIS A 193 16.91 -14.64 7.10
C HIS A 193 18.34 -14.70 6.54
N LEU A 194 18.77 -13.66 5.81
CA LEU A 194 20.11 -13.48 5.30
C LEU A 194 20.87 -12.45 6.14
N THR A 195 22.21 -12.57 6.21
CA THR A 195 23.04 -11.48 6.72
C THR A 195 23.16 -10.38 5.66
N LEU A 196 23.58 -9.18 6.08
CA LEU A 196 23.83 -8.09 5.13
C LEU A 196 25.00 -8.43 4.18
N GLU A 197 25.99 -9.16 4.67
CA GLU A 197 27.13 -9.64 3.90
C GLU A 197 26.70 -10.65 2.84
N ASP A 198 25.79 -11.57 3.20
CA ASP A 198 25.22 -12.52 2.24
C ASP A 198 24.45 -11.76 1.16
N LEU A 199 23.57 -10.83 1.55
CA LEU A 199 22.78 -10.03 0.62
C LEU A 199 23.68 -9.24 -0.35
N LEU A 200 24.77 -8.66 0.14
CA LEU A 200 25.75 -7.97 -0.71
C LEU A 200 26.45 -8.92 -1.69
N SER A 201 26.61 -10.20 -1.34
CA SER A 201 27.26 -11.19 -2.20
C SER A 201 26.40 -11.67 -3.38
N HIS A 202 25.06 -11.49 -3.32
CA HIS A 202 24.13 -11.84 -4.40
C HIS A 202 24.16 -10.82 -5.54
N SER A 203 25.22 -10.85 -6.33
CA SER A 203 25.50 -9.85 -7.38
C SER A 203 24.40 -9.75 -8.44
N ASP A 204 23.76 -10.86 -8.79
CA ASP A 204 22.71 -10.89 -9.81
C ASP A 204 21.42 -10.23 -9.28
N PHE A 205 21.06 -10.50 -8.04
CA PHE A 205 19.96 -9.80 -7.36
C PHE A 205 20.22 -8.29 -7.29
N ASN A 206 21.39 -7.89 -6.81
CA ASN A 206 21.76 -6.49 -6.67
C ASN A 206 21.77 -5.76 -8.02
N ARG A 207 22.23 -6.42 -9.09
CA ARG A 207 22.20 -5.89 -10.46
C ARG A 207 20.74 -5.71 -10.92
N THR A 208 19.88 -6.71 -10.73
CA THR A 208 18.45 -6.62 -11.08
C THR A 208 17.78 -5.44 -10.39
N LEU A 209 18.02 -5.23 -9.08
CA LEU A 209 17.50 -4.06 -8.37
C LEU A 209 17.99 -2.75 -8.98
N HIS A 210 19.29 -2.65 -9.21
CA HIS A 210 19.89 -1.46 -9.81
C HIS A 210 19.26 -1.16 -11.18
N ASP A 211 19.12 -2.16 -12.03
CA ASP A 211 18.59 -2.01 -13.38
C ASP A 211 17.11 -1.59 -13.34
N LEU A 212 16.27 -2.25 -12.54
CA LEU A 212 14.87 -1.90 -12.37
C LEU A 212 14.67 -0.44 -11.89
N VAL A 213 15.46 0.00 -10.92
CA VAL A 213 15.41 1.38 -10.41
C VAL A 213 15.90 2.36 -11.50
N SER A 214 17.00 2.06 -12.16
CA SER A 214 17.58 2.91 -13.21
C SER A 214 16.64 3.05 -14.40
N ASP A 215 16.07 1.93 -14.88
CA ASP A 215 15.17 1.90 -16.03
C ASP A 215 13.85 2.65 -15.76
N SER A 216 13.40 2.69 -14.51
CA SER A 216 12.23 3.47 -14.09
C SER A 216 12.50 5.00 -14.04
N GLY A 217 13.76 5.43 -14.23
CA GLY A 217 14.17 6.84 -14.11
C GLY A 217 14.26 7.35 -12.67
N ARG A 218 14.06 6.47 -11.68
CA ARG A 218 14.23 6.79 -10.24
C ARG A 218 15.72 6.75 -9.86
N ARG A 219 16.08 7.47 -8.80
CA ARG A 219 17.47 7.56 -8.30
C ARG A 219 17.50 7.50 -6.78
#